data_5598efd6f867ae77ed1396c2e6201eac
#
_entry.id   5598efd6f867ae77ed1396c2e6201eac
#
_cell.length_a   1.000
_cell.length_b   1.000
_cell.length_c   1.000
_cell.angle_alpha   90.00
_cell.angle_beta   90.00
_cell.angle_gamma   90.00
#
_symmetry.space_group_name_H-M   'P 1'
#
loop_
_entity.id
_entity.type
_entity.pdbx_description
1 polymer ?
#
loop_
_entity_poly.entity_id
_entity_poly.type
_entity_poly.pdbx_seq_one_letter_code
_entity_poly.pdbx_strand_id
1 'polypeptide(L)'
;MISGSQCRAARALIEWTRETLAAKSGVDPAIIERFERKLGKPEAEIVQALTSALEAGGAVFIAENGGGAGVRLKFNRSETKRLATLENEGGISALDDVQ
;
A
#
# COMPACT_ATOMS: atom_id res chain seq x y z
N MET A 1 1.82 15.40 0.27
CA MET A 1 1.68 14.25 -0.62
C MET A 1 2.77 13.24 -0.36
N ILE A 2 2.52 11.98 -0.67
CA ILE A 2 3.56 10.98 -0.46
C ILE A 2 4.66 11.15 -1.50
N SER A 3 5.84 10.69 -1.14
CA SER A 3 6.98 10.66 -2.04
C SER A 3 7.06 9.33 -2.76
N GLY A 4 7.92 9.26 -3.77
CA GLY A 4 8.18 7.99 -4.44
C GLY A 4 8.74 6.95 -3.50
N SER A 5 9.56 7.37 -2.54
CA SER A 5 10.10 6.44 -1.53
C SER A 5 9.01 5.88 -0.64
N GLN A 6 8.05 6.71 -0.25
CA GLN A 6 6.93 6.24 0.54
C GLN A 6 6.06 5.27 -0.26
N CYS A 7 5.86 5.55 -1.54
CA CYS A 7 5.11 4.66 -2.42
C CYS A 7 5.77 3.28 -2.48
N ARG A 8 7.07 3.27 -2.69
CA ARG A 8 7.83 2.02 -2.77
C ARG A 8 7.81 1.27 -1.45
N ALA A 9 7.98 1.98 -0.34
CA ALA A 9 7.97 1.38 0.98
C ALA A 9 6.60 0.79 1.31
N ALA A 10 5.52 1.50 0.94
CA ALA A 10 4.18 1.03 1.17
C ALA A 10 3.93 -0.26 0.40
N ARG A 11 4.35 -0.31 -0.87
CA ARG A 11 4.20 -1.54 -1.66
C ARG A 11 4.92 -2.70 -0.98
N ALA A 12 6.12 -2.45 -0.50
CA ALA A 12 6.90 -3.50 0.15
C ALA A 12 6.18 -4.01 1.40
N LEU A 13 5.62 -3.11 2.19
CA LEU A 13 4.95 -3.48 3.42
C LEU A 13 3.68 -4.30 3.17
N ILE A 14 2.92 -3.97 2.13
CA ILE A 14 1.70 -4.71 1.82
C ILE A 14 1.96 -5.78 0.76
N GLU A 15 3.21 -5.97 0.36
CA GLU A 15 3.66 -7.02 -0.55
C GLU A 15 2.98 -6.95 -1.91
N TRP A 16 2.86 -5.73 -2.44
CA TRP A 16 2.32 -5.51 -3.77
C TRP A 16 3.44 -5.24 -4.76
N THR A 17 3.30 -5.80 -5.95
CA THR A 17 4.16 -5.43 -7.08
C THR A 17 3.68 -4.11 -7.66
N ARG A 18 4.51 -3.51 -8.54
CA ARG A 18 4.06 -2.33 -9.27
C ARG A 18 2.85 -2.64 -10.13
N GLU A 19 2.82 -3.85 -10.71
CA GLU A 19 1.70 -4.27 -11.54
C GLU A 19 0.42 -4.35 -10.72
N THR A 20 0.51 -4.86 -9.50
CA THR A 20 -0.65 -4.91 -8.62
C THR A 20 -1.13 -3.50 -8.29
N LEU A 21 -0.20 -2.61 -7.94
CA LEU A 21 -0.57 -1.22 -7.65
C LEU A 21 -1.18 -0.55 -8.88
N ALA A 22 -0.61 -0.82 -10.06
CA ALA A 22 -1.17 -0.27 -11.30
C ALA A 22 -2.61 -0.72 -11.49
N ALA A 23 -2.88 -2.00 -11.28
CA ALA A 23 -4.23 -2.52 -11.43
C ALA A 23 -5.19 -1.91 -10.42
N LYS A 24 -4.74 -1.72 -9.19
CA LYS A 24 -5.60 -1.18 -8.12
C LYS A 24 -5.82 0.32 -8.24
N SER A 25 -4.84 1.04 -8.77
CA SER A 25 -4.90 2.51 -8.82
C SER A 25 -5.37 3.04 -10.17
N GLY A 26 -5.26 2.23 -11.21
CA GLY A 26 -5.53 2.70 -12.57
C GLY A 26 -4.39 3.50 -13.16
N VAL A 27 -3.22 3.49 -12.52
CA VAL A 27 -2.06 4.25 -12.98
C VAL A 27 -1.12 3.31 -13.72
N ASP A 28 -0.57 3.80 -14.85
CA ASP A 28 0.36 3.03 -15.66
C ASP A 28 1.58 2.63 -14.83
N PRO A 29 1.99 1.36 -14.88
CA PRO A 29 3.14 0.92 -14.09
C PRO A 29 4.44 1.66 -14.45
N ALA A 30 4.57 2.15 -15.67
CA ALA A 30 5.76 2.92 -16.04
C ALA A 30 5.80 4.24 -15.28
N ILE A 31 4.64 4.85 -15.06
CA ILE A 31 4.55 6.08 -14.27
C ILE A 31 4.92 5.80 -12.82
N ILE A 32 4.45 4.68 -12.28
CA ILE A 32 4.77 4.29 -10.92
C ILE A 32 6.27 4.09 -10.77
N GLU A 33 6.88 3.40 -11.73
CA GLU A 33 8.31 3.16 -11.69
C GLU A 33 9.10 4.46 -11.69
N ARG A 34 8.76 5.38 -12.58
CA ARG A 34 9.45 6.67 -12.65
C ARG A 34 9.30 7.45 -11.36
N PHE A 35 8.10 7.43 -10.79
CA PHE A 35 7.84 8.10 -9.52
C PHE A 35 8.72 7.53 -8.41
N GLU A 36 8.74 6.20 -8.29
CA GLU A 36 9.51 5.53 -7.24
C GLU A 36 11.00 5.70 -7.42
N ARG A 37 11.46 5.81 -8.66
CA ARG A 37 12.88 6.01 -8.96
C ARG A 37 13.26 7.48 -8.97
N LYS A 38 12.30 8.37 -8.68
CA LYS A 38 12.53 9.81 -8.62
C LYS A 38 12.98 10.38 -9.96
N LEU A 39 12.48 9.78 -11.05
CA LEU A 39 12.79 10.22 -12.41
C LEU A 39 11.74 11.15 -12.97
N GLY A 40 10.67 11.40 -12.23
CA GLY A 40 9.63 12.30 -12.65
C GLY A 40 8.72 12.59 -11.48
N LYS A 41 7.93 13.64 -11.62
CA LYS A 41 6.99 14.05 -10.60
C LYS A 41 5.60 14.02 -11.21
N PRO A 42 4.82 12.98 -10.96
CA PRO A 42 3.48 12.89 -11.55
C PRO A 42 2.58 14.02 -11.05
N GLU A 43 1.51 14.25 -11.77
CA GLU A 43 0.53 15.22 -11.35
C GLU A 43 -0.13 14.79 -10.05
N ALA A 44 -0.67 15.77 -9.32
CA ALA A 44 -1.25 15.52 -8.01
C ALA A 44 -2.33 14.45 -8.04
N GLU A 45 -3.13 14.42 -9.09
CA GLU A 45 -4.21 13.45 -9.22
C GLU A 45 -3.67 12.02 -9.29
N ILE A 46 -2.55 11.85 -9.95
CA ILE A 46 -1.93 10.53 -10.07
C ILE A 46 -1.39 10.09 -8.73
N VAL A 47 -0.69 10.98 -8.04
CA VAL A 47 -0.16 10.67 -6.70
C VAL A 47 -1.30 10.35 -5.74
N GLN A 48 -2.41 11.07 -5.85
CA GLN A 48 -3.56 10.82 -5.01
C GLN A 48 -4.17 9.45 -5.29
N ALA A 49 -4.24 9.06 -6.56
CA ALA A 49 -4.77 7.74 -6.92
C ALA A 49 -3.90 6.64 -6.34
N LEU A 50 -2.58 6.82 -6.40
CA LEU A 50 -1.65 5.85 -5.81
C LEU A 50 -1.81 5.79 -4.30
N THR A 51 -1.92 6.96 -3.66
CA THR A 51 -2.09 7.05 -2.21
C THR A 51 -3.36 6.30 -1.78
N SER A 52 -4.46 6.57 -2.46
CA SER A 52 -5.74 5.94 -2.12
C SER A 52 -5.69 4.43 -2.27
N ALA A 53 -5.07 3.95 -3.35
CA ALA A 53 -4.97 2.51 -3.58
C ALA A 53 -4.12 1.85 -2.50
N LEU A 54 -3.00 2.47 -2.14
CA LEU A 54 -2.11 1.91 -1.12
C LEU A 54 -2.78 1.92 0.25
N GLU A 55 -3.52 2.99 0.55
CA GLU A 55 -4.25 3.05 1.82
C GLU A 55 -5.34 1.99 1.88
N ALA A 56 -6.02 1.77 0.78
CA ALA A 56 -7.02 0.70 0.71
C ALA A 56 -6.38 -0.66 0.91
N GLY A 57 -5.12 -0.80 0.53
CA GLY A 57 -4.37 -2.04 0.73
C GLY A 57 -3.79 -2.20 2.12
N GLY A 58 -3.94 -1.20 2.97
CA GLY A 58 -3.50 -1.31 4.36
C GLY A 58 -2.34 -0.44 4.76
N ALA A 59 -1.88 0.45 3.90
CA ALA A 59 -0.77 1.36 4.24
C ALA A 59 -1.32 2.60 4.95
N VAL A 60 -0.56 3.09 5.93
CA VAL A 60 -0.87 4.35 6.60
C VAL A 60 0.36 5.23 6.45
N PHE A 61 0.18 6.37 5.78
CA PHE A 61 1.29 7.28 5.53
C PHE A 61 1.46 8.25 6.67
N ILE A 62 2.71 8.47 7.04
CA ILE A 62 3.07 9.36 8.14
C ILE A 62 3.74 10.57 7.53
N ALA A 63 3.11 11.73 7.73
CA ALA A 63 3.65 12.97 7.19
C ALA A 63 4.88 13.40 7.99
N GLU A 64 5.69 14.24 7.34
CA GLU A 64 6.85 14.81 8.02
C GLU A 64 6.39 15.62 9.21
N ASN A 65 6.92 15.31 10.40
CA ASN A 65 6.52 15.99 11.62
C ASN A 65 7.72 16.20 12.54
N GLY A 66 8.90 16.32 11.95
CA GLY A 66 10.14 16.48 12.71
C GLY A 66 10.90 15.18 12.86
N GLY A 67 10.24 14.06 12.59
CA GLY A 67 10.88 12.76 12.67
C GLY A 67 11.04 12.08 11.32
N GLY A 68 10.65 12.79 10.24
CA GLY A 68 10.71 12.25 8.92
C GLY A 68 9.39 11.64 8.47
N ALA A 69 9.15 11.68 7.16
CA ALA A 69 7.97 11.05 6.58
C ALA A 69 8.15 9.53 6.60
N GLY A 70 7.05 8.80 6.71
CA GLY A 70 7.14 7.35 6.76
C GLY A 70 5.87 6.67 6.31
N VAL A 71 5.82 5.37 6.55
CA VAL A 71 4.65 4.57 6.25
C VAL A 71 4.66 3.36 7.18
N ARG A 72 3.48 2.91 7.56
CA ARG A 72 3.34 1.69 8.37
C ARG A 72 2.09 0.96 7.94
N LEU A 73 1.95 -0.26 8.40
CA LEU A 73 0.74 -1.02 8.14
C LEU A 73 -0.38 -0.54 9.06
N LYS A 74 -1.60 -0.56 8.54
CA LYS A 74 -2.77 -0.18 9.32
C LYS A 74 -2.99 -1.11 10.50
N PHE A 75 -2.74 -2.41 10.26
CA PHE A 75 -2.86 -3.41 11.31
C PHE A 75 -1.49 -3.95 11.63
N ASN A 76 -1.27 -4.38 12.87
CA ASN A 76 -0.03 -5.03 13.19
C ASN A 76 -0.01 -6.40 12.51
N ARG A 77 1.13 -7.06 12.54
CA ARG A 77 1.32 -8.30 11.81
C ARG A 77 0.29 -9.37 12.18
N SER A 78 -0.02 -9.47 13.46
CA SER A 78 -0.97 -10.46 13.94
C SER A 78 -2.38 -10.16 13.44
N GLU A 79 -2.77 -8.90 13.48
CA GLU A 79 -4.10 -8.49 13.02
C GLU A 79 -4.24 -8.71 11.52
N THR A 80 -3.20 -8.41 10.76
CA THR A 80 -3.22 -8.59 9.31
C THR A 80 -3.41 -10.06 8.97
N LYS A 81 -2.68 -10.93 9.64
CA LYS A 81 -2.77 -12.35 9.40
C LYS A 81 -4.16 -12.89 9.71
N ARG A 82 -4.74 -12.43 10.81
CA ARG A 82 -6.07 -12.86 11.21
C ARG A 82 -7.12 -12.44 10.18
N LEU A 83 -7.04 -11.21 9.71
CA LEU A 83 -7.99 -10.73 8.73
C LEU A 83 -7.88 -11.51 7.43
N ALA A 84 -6.67 -11.80 6.99
CA ALA A 84 -6.47 -12.58 5.78
C ALA A 84 -7.07 -13.98 5.92
N THR A 85 -6.91 -14.59 7.08
CA THR A 85 -7.46 -15.90 7.33
C THR A 85 -8.99 -15.90 7.25
N LEU A 86 -9.62 -14.88 7.85
CA LEU A 86 -11.07 -14.76 7.81
C LEU A 86 -11.57 -14.58 6.39
N GLU A 87 -10.87 -13.76 5.62
CA GLU A 87 -11.26 -13.52 4.23
C GLU A 87 -11.12 -14.77 3.38
N ASN A 88 -10.06 -15.52 3.61
CA ASN A 88 -9.81 -16.73 2.85
C ASN A 88 -10.87 -17.80 3.12
N GLU A 89 -11.38 -17.82 4.31
CA GLU A 89 -12.42 -18.76 4.64
C GLU A 89 -13.77 -18.30 4.13
N GLY A 90 -13.81 -17.14 3.55
CA GLY A 90 -15.05 -16.61 3.00
C GLY A 90 -16.10 -16.47 4.03
N GLY A 91 -15.69 -16.30 5.22
CA GLY A 91 -16.59 -16.32 6.33
C GLY A 91 -17.00 -17.70 6.69
N ILE A 92 -16.39 -18.64 6.08
CA ILE A 92 -16.66 -19.98 6.37
C ILE A 92 -16.00 -20.35 7.56
N SER A 93 -15.84 -20.68 7.95
CA SER A 93 -15.21 -20.91 8.85
C SER A 93 -14.13 -21.20 9.26
N ALA A 94 -13.93 -21.40 9.20
CA ALA A 94 -13.28 -21.59 9.59
C ALA A 94 -12.54 -21.58 10.24
N LEU A 95 -12.35 -21.66 10.33
CA LEU A 95 -11.65 -21.55 10.74
C LEU A 95 -11.01 -21.54 11.56
N ASP A 96 -10.97 -21.89 11.64
CA ASP A 96 -10.38 -21.85 12.25
C ASP A 96 -9.41 -21.69 12.72
N ASP A 97 -9.08 -21.81 12.51
CA ASP A 97 -8.13 -21.60 12.85
C ASP A 97 -7.40 -20.95 13.13
N VAL A 98 -7.46 -20.74 12.98
CA VAL A 98 -6.96 -20.03 13.06
C VAL A 98 -6.48 -19.60 13.71
N GLN A 99 -6.28 -19.50 13.88
CA GLN A 99 -5.89 -18.94 14.23
C GLN A 99 -5.26 -18.64 14.58
#